data_bd5cba0bd2d0fddeab794913b1a7c3e4
#
_entry.id   bd5cba0bd2d0fddeab794913b1a7c3e4
#
_cell.length_a   1.000
_cell.length_b   1.000
_cell.length_c   1.000
_cell.angle_alpha   90.00
_cell.angle_beta   90.00
_cell.angle_gamma   90.00
#
_symmetry.space_group_name_H-M   'P 1'
#
loop_
_entity.id
_entity.type
_entity.pdbx_description
1 polymer ?
#
loop_
_entity_poly.entity_id
_entity_poly.type
_entity_poly.pdbx_seq_one_letter_code
_entity_poly.pdbx_strand_id
1 'polypeptide(L)'
;MKAKRAAKRVNFVSPNEKAKSAVVAQLVRIARKARLGYDDFLYISQQARKKLGLRRGRKERRLPQLLADADLKRFFRAIQDCGDVQHEILLKLLFYTAVRVSELVQIEVGDVDLEACKIFINRGKGAKDRYILFPASFRLVLKSHLHAAPRNRYLFETRRFGPFTTRRIQQIVQGAARSA
;
A
#
# COMPACT_ATOMS: atom_id res chain seq x y z
N MET A 1 22.18 41.97 9.22
CA MET A 1 22.61 40.82 8.38
C MET A 1 23.12 39.68 9.28
N LYS A 2 22.38 38.62 9.51
CA LYS A 2 22.83 37.47 10.31
C LYS A 2 23.35 36.39 9.37
N ALA A 3 24.68 36.18 9.39
CA ALA A 3 25.36 35.15 8.62
C ALA A 3 24.87 33.75 9.08
N LYS A 4 24.23 33.01 8.21
CA LYS A 4 23.91 31.57 8.42
C LYS A 4 25.21 30.78 8.36
N ARG A 5 25.72 30.37 9.53
CA ARG A 5 26.81 29.39 9.64
C ARG A 5 26.36 28.11 8.93
N ALA A 6 26.95 27.80 7.78
CA ALA A 6 26.80 26.54 7.11
C ALA A 6 27.36 25.42 7.99
N ALA A 7 26.50 24.54 8.47
CA ALA A 7 26.91 23.36 9.22
C ALA A 7 27.76 22.47 8.32
N LYS A 8 29.05 22.26 8.70
CA LYS A 8 29.96 21.33 8.02
C LYS A 8 29.30 19.96 7.92
N ARG A 9 29.12 19.44 6.70
CA ARG A 9 28.69 18.07 6.47
C ARG A 9 29.77 17.12 6.95
N VAL A 10 29.49 16.38 8.01
CA VAL A 10 30.36 15.29 8.47
C VAL A 10 29.95 14.07 7.65
N ASN A 11 30.82 13.61 6.76
CA ASN A 11 30.61 12.36 6.03
C ASN A 11 30.93 11.20 6.97
N PHE A 12 29.89 10.62 7.56
CA PHE A 12 30.05 9.39 8.36
C PHE A 12 30.13 8.20 7.41
N VAL A 13 31.24 7.48 7.43
CA VAL A 13 31.36 6.15 6.85
C VAL A 13 30.50 5.20 7.69
N SER A 14 29.62 4.42 7.04
CA SER A 14 28.75 3.49 7.77
C SER A 14 29.61 2.48 8.53
N PRO A 15 29.51 2.40 9.87
CA PRO A 15 30.28 1.44 10.65
C PRO A 15 29.88 0.01 10.33
N ASN A 16 30.81 -0.96 10.56
CA ASN A 16 30.50 -2.37 10.38
C ASN A 16 29.43 -2.86 11.40
N GLU A 17 28.85 -4.03 11.18
CA GLU A 17 27.78 -4.60 12.00
C GLU A 17 28.19 -4.76 13.49
N LYS A 18 29.45 -5.14 13.77
CA LYS A 18 29.96 -5.27 15.16
C LYS A 18 29.97 -3.93 15.88
N ALA A 19 30.42 -2.87 15.20
CA ALA A 19 30.44 -1.52 15.77
C ALA A 19 29.02 -0.99 16.00
N LYS A 20 28.09 -1.26 15.09
CA LYS A 20 26.66 -0.90 15.29
C LYS A 20 26.07 -1.61 16.50
N SER A 21 26.32 -2.91 16.65
CA SER A 21 25.86 -3.71 17.79
C SER A 21 26.42 -3.18 19.12
N ALA A 22 27.69 -2.79 19.18
CA ALA A 22 28.29 -2.21 20.37
C ALA A 22 27.63 -0.88 20.76
N VAL A 23 27.35 0.00 19.78
CA VAL A 23 26.64 1.27 20.02
C VAL A 23 25.22 1.00 20.51
N VAL A 24 24.51 0.06 19.93
CA VAL A 24 23.16 -0.33 20.39
C VAL A 24 23.18 -0.80 21.83
N ALA A 25 24.16 -1.64 22.22
CA ALA A 25 24.30 -2.11 23.60
C ALA A 25 24.50 -0.96 24.58
N GLN A 26 25.33 0.04 24.22
CA GLN A 26 25.54 1.24 25.04
C GLN A 26 24.24 2.06 25.17
N LEU A 27 23.52 2.28 24.06
CA LEU A 27 22.24 2.99 24.06
C LEU A 27 21.21 2.31 24.97
N VAL A 28 21.10 0.99 24.88
CA VAL A 28 20.19 0.20 25.73
C VAL A 28 20.56 0.34 27.21
N ARG A 29 21.85 0.31 27.55
CA ARG A 29 22.32 0.51 28.92
C ARG A 29 21.96 1.89 29.47
N ILE A 30 22.17 2.93 28.65
CA ILE A 30 21.83 4.32 29.03
C ILE A 30 20.31 4.46 29.19
N ALA A 31 19.51 3.95 28.25
CA ALA A 31 18.07 4.04 28.28
C ALA A 31 17.48 3.34 29.52
N ARG A 32 17.99 2.15 29.89
CA ARG A 32 17.60 1.44 31.09
C ARG A 32 17.94 2.19 32.37
N LYS A 33 19.18 2.73 32.45
CA LYS A 33 19.62 3.51 33.61
C LYS A 33 18.79 4.77 33.83
N ALA A 34 18.42 5.45 32.73
CA ALA A 34 17.62 6.67 32.75
C ALA A 34 16.10 6.38 32.80
N ARG A 35 15.66 5.10 32.81
CA ARG A 35 14.24 4.67 32.80
C ARG A 35 13.42 5.35 31.70
N LEU A 36 14.00 5.45 30.48
CA LEU A 36 13.35 6.11 29.34
C LEU A 36 12.15 5.30 28.86
N GLY A 37 11.01 5.97 28.70
CA GLY A 37 9.86 5.47 27.99
C GLY A 37 10.04 5.54 26.46
N TYR A 38 9.04 5.06 25.72
CA TYR A 38 9.05 5.05 24.25
C TYR A 38 9.17 6.49 23.67
N ASP A 39 8.36 7.39 24.20
CA ASP A 39 8.32 8.78 23.72
C ASP A 39 9.62 9.56 24.04
N ASP A 40 10.17 9.31 25.23
CA ASP A 40 11.48 9.88 25.63
C ASP A 40 12.58 9.41 24.69
N PHE A 41 12.60 8.11 24.36
CA PHE A 41 13.57 7.55 23.44
C PHE A 41 13.44 8.14 22.03
N LEU A 42 12.20 8.31 21.53
CA LEU A 42 11.95 8.98 20.24
C LEU A 42 12.44 10.43 20.26
N TYR A 43 12.11 11.18 21.29
CA TYR A 43 12.54 12.57 21.45
C TYR A 43 14.08 12.68 21.46
N ILE A 44 14.75 11.91 22.31
CA ILE A 44 16.21 11.91 22.43
C ILE A 44 16.87 11.52 21.10
N SER A 45 16.36 10.49 20.43
CA SER A 45 16.89 10.06 19.14
C SER A 45 16.72 11.13 18.04
N GLN A 46 15.63 11.90 18.09
CA GLN A 46 15.40 13.03 17.20
C GLN A 46 16.36 14.18 17.47
N GLN A 47 16.58 14.52 18.74
CA GLN A 47 17.53 15.57 19.14
C GLN A 47 18.98 15.18 18.81
N ALA A 48 19.34 13.92 19.04
CA ALA A 48 20.67 13.42 18.67
C ALA A 48 20.91 13.54 17.16
N ARG A 49 19.94 13.14 16.33
CA ARG A 49 20.01 13.31 14.87
C ARG A 49 20.19 14.78 14.47
N LYS A 50 19.44 15.67 15.11
CA LYS A 50 19.53 17.12 14.85
C LYS A 50 20.90 17.67 15.22
N LYS A 51 21.44 17.32 16.39
CA LYS A 51 22.77 17.74 16.86
C LYS A 51 23.89 17.19 16.00
N LEU A 52 23.78 15.94 15.56
CA LEU A 52 24.77 15.29 14.68
C LEU A 52 24.65 15.73 13.21
N GLY A 53 23.66 16.55 12.86
CA GLY A 53 23.42 16.96 11.47
C GLY A 53 23.00 15.82 10.54
N LEU A 54 22.55 14.67 11.10
CA LEU A 54 22.14 13.51 10.31
C LEU A 54 20.81 13.79 9.61
N ARG A 55 20.86 13.86 8.29
CA ARG A 55 19.67 13.97 7.44
C ARG A 55 19.54 12.70 6.60
N ARG A 56 18.34 12.17 6.53
CA ARG A 56 18.04 11.08 5.59
C ARG A 56 18.29 11.60 4.18
N GLY A 57 19.16 10.95 3.42
CA GLY A 57 19.35 11.28 2.01
C GLY A 57 17.98 11.30 1.32
N ARG A 58 17.65 12.37 0.60
CA ARG A 58 16.46 12.38 -0.24
C ARG A 58 16.68 11.33 -1.33
N LYS A 59 15.98 10.20 -1.25
CA LYS A 59 15.85 9.32 -2.43
C LYS A 59 15.12 10.14 -3.49
N GLU A 60 15.76 10.32 -4.64
CA GLU A 60 15.09 10.88 -5.80
C GLU A 60 13.82 10.06 -6.05
N ARG A 61 12.68 10.68 -5.88
CA ARG A 61 11.40 10.08 -6.25
C ARG A 61 11.23 10.32 -7.75
N ARG A 62 11.61 9.34 -8.55
CA ARG A 62 11.23 9.36 -9.96
C ARG A 62 9.73 9.19 -10.05
N LEU A 63 9.08 9.99 -10.87
CA LEU A 63 7.66 9.79 -11.19
C LEU A 63 7.50 8.42 -11.85
N PRO A 64 6.46 7.67 -11.50
CA PRO A 64 6.14 6.43 -12.18
C PRO A 64 5.96 6.71 -13.69
N GLN A 65 6.45 5.82 -14.53
CA GLN A 65 6.16 5.87 -15.95
C GLN A 65 4.67 5.52 -16.13
N LEU A 66 3.93 6.41 -16.75
CA LEU A 66 2.51 6.18 -17.04
C LEU A 66 2.40 5.29 -18.28
N LEU A 67 1.44 4.37 -18.26
CA LEU A 67 1.10 3.57 -19.42
C LEU A 67 0.39 4.45 -20.47
N ALA A 68 0.69 4.24 -21.74
CA ALA A 68 -0.06 4.85 -22.82
C ALA A 68 -1.48 4.25 -22.90
N ASP A 69 -2.45 5.02 -23.39
CA ASP A 69 -3.83 4.56 -23.54
C ASP A 69 -3.96 3.28 -24.38
N ALA A 70 -3.09 3.14 -25.40
CA ALA A 70 -3.04 1.94 -26.22
C ALA A 70 -2.62 0.69 -25.42
N ASP A 71 -1.64 0.83 -24.53
CA ASP A 71 -1.16 -0.25 -23.67
C ASP A 71 -2.23 -0.65 -22.65
N LEU A 72 -2.93 0.35 -22.10
CA LEU A 72 -4.03 0.12 -21.17
C LEU A 72 -5.19 -0.62 -21.83
N LYS A 73 -5.55 -0.26 -23.08
CA LYS A 73 -6.56 -0.97 -23.85
C LYS A 73 -6.15 -2.40 -24.16
N ARG A 74 -4.89 -2.65 -24.52
CA ARG A 74 -4.36 -4.02 -24.72
C ARG A 74 -4.43 -4.84 -23.45
N PHE A 75 -4.05 -4.25 -22.32
CA PHE A 75 -4.13 -4.90 -21.03
C PHE A 75 -5.56 -5.35 -20.67
N PHE A 76 -6.56 -4.48 -20.85
CA PHE A 76 -7.95 -4.86 -20.57
C PHE A 76 -8.51 -5.89 -21.57
N ARG A 77 -8.08 -5.88 -22.83
CA ARG A 77 -8.43 -6.93 -23.78
C ARG A 77 -7.85 -8.29 -23.36
N ALA A 78 -6.57 -8.33 -23.01
CA ALA A 78 -5.94 -9.55 -22.55
C ALA A 78 -6.62 -10.15 -21.31
N ILE A 79 -7.17 -9.30 -20.41
CA ILE A 79 -7.97 -9.75 -19.27
C ILE A 79 -9.28 -10.41 -19.72
N GLN A 80 -9.99 -9.79 -20.68
CA GLN A 80 -11.24 -10.33 -21.22
C GLN A 80 -11.00 -11.65 -21.95
N ASP A 81 -9.93 -11.74 -22.72
CA ASP A 81 -9.56 -12.96 -23.46
C ASP A 81 -9.21 -14.14 -22.54
N CYS A 82 -8.80 -13.88 -21.28
CA CYS A 82 -8.59 -14.93 -20.28
C CYS A 82 -9.89 -15.61 -19.82
N GLY A 83 -11.07 -15.05 -20.11
CA GLY A 83 -12.37 -15.64 -19.83
C GLY A 83 -12.77 -15.73 -18.36
N ASP A 84 -11.97 -15.25 -17.44
CA ASP A 84 -12.29 -15.23 -16.00
C ASP A 84 -12.95 -13.90 -15.61
N VAL A 85 -14.29 -13.92 -15.59
CA VAL A 85 -15.12 -12.74 -15.29
C VAL A 85 -14.79 -12.13 -13.92
N GLN A 86 -14.50 -12.97 -12.92
CA GLN A 86 -14.14 -12.48 -11.58
C GLN A 86 -12.82 -11.72 -11.60
N HIS A 87 -11.82 -12.21 -12.34
CA HIS A 87 -10.55 -11.50 -12.52
C HIS A 87 -10.72 -10.18 -13.26
N GLU A 88 -11.58 -10.14 -14.29
CA GLU A 88 -11.89 -8.91 -15.03
C GLU A 88 -12.49 -7.84 -14.12
N ILE A 89 -13.53 -8.22 -13.33
CA ILE A 89 -14.21 -7.30 -12.42
C ILE A 89 -13.25 -6.79 -11.33
N LEU A 90 -12.45 -7.68 -10.77
CA LEU A 90 -11.45 -7.36 -9.76
C LEU A 90 -10.42 -6.33 -10.26
N LEU A 91 -9.88 -6.53 -11.47
CA LEU A 91 -8.89 -5.62 -12.05
C LEU A 91 -9.50 -4.29 -12.46
N LYS A 92 -10.73 -4.28 -12.99
CA LYS A 92 -11.49 -3.04 -13.26
C LYS A 92 -11.76 -2.27 -11.97
N LEU A 93 -12.12 -2.95 -10.87
CA LEU A 93 -12.33 -2.29 -9.59
C LEU A 93 -11.05 -1.65 -9.05
N LEU A 94 -9.91 -2.35 -9.11
CA LEU A 94 -8.60 -1.79 -8.77
C LEU A 94 -8.29 -0.53 -9.58
N PHE A 95 -8.54 -0.58 -10.88
CA PHE A 95 -8.29 0.53 -11.79
C PHE A 95 -9.17 1.75 -11.48
N TYR A 96 -10.47 1.55 -11.30
CA TYR A 96 -11.41 2.66 -11.06
C TYR A 96 -11.25 3.30 -9.69
N THR A 97 -10.91 2.52 -8.66
CA THR A 97 -10.95 3.00 -7.28
C THR A 97 -9.57 3.29 -6.70
N ALA A 98 -8.50 2.83 -7.35
CA ALA A 98 -7.13 2.87 -6.84
C ALA A 98 -7.01 2.33 -5.40
N VAL A 99 -7.90 1.41 -4.99
CA VAL A 99 -7.86 0.75 -3.68
C VAL A 99 -6.59 -0.07 -3.54
N ARG A 100 -6.04 -0.16 -2.34
CA ARG A 100 -4.86 -1.00 -2.12
C ARG A 100 -5.21 -2.47 -2.26
N VAL A 101 -4.30 -3.26 -2.85
CA VAL A 101 -4.51 -4.72 -3.01
C VAL A 101 -4.81 -5.40 -1.68
N SER A 102 -4.15 -4.99 -0.60
CA SER A 102 -4.40 -5.52 0.75
C SER A 102 -5.78 -5.15 1.32
N GLU A 103 -6.35 -4.04 0.90
CA GLU A 103 -7.71 -3.62 1.27
C GLU A 103 -8.74 -4.33 0.41
N LEU A 104 -8.49 -4.42 -0.90
CA LEU A 104 -9.39 -5.09 -1.84
C LEU A 104 -9.74 -6.52 -1.41
N VAL A 105 -8.74 -7.29 -0.95
CA VAL A 105 -8.95 -8.69 -0.54
C VAL A 105 -9.79 -8.82 0.73
N GLN A 106 -9.99 -7.75 1.47
CA GLN A 106 -10.76 -7.72 2.72
C GLN A 106 -12.16 -7.12 2.55
N ILE A 107 -12.52 -6.63 1.36
CA ILE A 107 -13.86 -6.08 1.12
C ILE A 107 -14.88 -7.20 1.25
N GLU A 108 -15.85 -7.01 2.12
CA GLU A 108 -17.00 -7.90 2.26
C GLU A 108 -18.14 -7.45 1.33
N VAL A 109 -19.04 -8.35 1.01
CA VAL A 109 -20.24 -8.06 0.19
C VAL A 109 -21.08 -6.95 0.82
N GLY A 110 -21.20 -6.96 2.16
CA GLY A 110 -21.94 -5.94 2.92
C GLY A 110 -21.33 -4.54 2.90
N ASP A 111 -20.04 -4.40 2.51
CA ASP A 111 -19.38 -3.10 2.39
C ASP A 111 -19.76 -2.34 1.11
N VAL A 112 -20.46 -3.00 0.15
CA VAL A 112 -20.76 -2.45 -1.16
C VAL A 112 -22.13 -1.80 -1.18
N ASP A 113 -22.16 -0.48 -1.35
CA ASP A 113 -23.37 0.30 -1.60
C ASP A 113 -23.50 0.57 -3.10
N LEU A 114 -24.32 -0.25 -3.78
CA LEU A 114 -24.53 -0.14 -5.23
C LEU A 114 -25.28 1.13 -5.61
N GLU A 115 -26.21 1.59 -4.78
CA GLU A 115 -27.02 2.77 -5.10
C GLU A 115 -26.20 4.05 -5.03
N ALA A 116 -25.38 4.19 -3.99
CA ALA A 116 -24.48 5.33 -3.85
C ALA A 116 -23.13 5.15 -4.59
N CYS A 117 -22.92 4.04 -5.33
CA CYS A 117 -21.69 3.72 -6.06
C CYS A 117 -20.43 3.87 -5.20
N LYS A 118 -20.46 3.38 -3.96
CA LYS A 118 -19.37 3.47 -3.01
C LYS A 118 -19.11 2.13 -2.30
N ILE A 119 -17.89 1.96 -1.80
CA ILE A 119 -17.47 0.80 -1.01
C ILE A 119 -16.82 1.30 0.25
N PHE A 120 -17.19 0.74 1.39
CA PHE A 120 -16.58 1.01 2.67
C PHE A 120 -15.27 0.24 2.82
N ILE A 121 -14.21 0.91 3.23
CA ILE A 121 -12.91 0.30 3.51
C ILE A 121 -12.64 0.41 5.00
N ASN A 122 -12.75 -0.72 5.67
CA ASN A 122 -12.48 -0.83 7.08
C ASN A 122 -10.95 -0.90 7.33
N ARG A 123 -10.45 -0.18 8.33
CA ARG A 123 -9.05 -0.16 8.77
C ARG A 123 -8.03 0.05 7.66
N GLY A 124 -8.25 1.06 6.83
CA GLY A 124 -7.28 1.50 5.84
C GLY A 124 -5.93 1.91 6.45
N LYS A 125 -5.03 2.48 5.66
CA LYS A 125 -3.70 2.91 6.13
C LYS A 125 -3.80 3.83 7.36
N GLY A 126 -3.20 3.42 8.49
CA GLY A 126 -3.25 4.14 9.77
C GLY A 126 -4.54 3.88 10.54
N ALA A 127 -5.20 2.74 10.35
CA ALA A 127 -6.47 2.35 10.98
C ALA A 127 -7.62 3.37 10.77
N LYS A 128 -7.61 4.07 9.61
CA LYS A 128 -8.66 5.04 9.25
C LYS A 128 -9.61 4.41 8.25
N ASP A 129 -10.88 4.46 8.57
CA ASP A 129 -11.95 4.03 7.69
C ASP A 129 -12.21 5.09 6.61
N ARG A 130 -12.61 4.65 5.43
CA ARG A 130 -12.97 5.54 4.33
C ARG A 130 -13.90 4.88 3.33
N TYR A 131 -14.61 5.69 2.59
CA TYR A 131 -15.31 5.24 1.38
C TYR A 131 -14.43 5.44 0.14
N ILE A 132 -14.52 4.50 -0.80
CA ILE A 132 -14.02 4.64 -2.16
C ILE A 132 -15.22 4.66 -3.11
N LEU A 133 -15.09 5.41 -4.20
CA LEU A 133 -16.15 5.53 -5.20
C LEU A 133 -15.80 4.74 -6.45
N PHE A 134 -16.81 4.21 -7.12
CA PHE A 134 -16.67 3.60 -8.44
C PHE A 134 -17.66 4.24 -9.43
N PRO A 135 -17.36 4.21 -10.74
CA PRO A 135 -18.24 4.86 -11.73
C PRO A 135 -19.60 4.17 -11.81
N ALA A 136 -20.66 4.96 -12.04
CA ALA A 136 -22.03 4.43 -12.18
C ALA A 136 -22.16 3.41 -13.32
N SER A 137 -21.37 3.53 -14.37
CA SER A 137 -21.30 2.56 -15.48
C SER A 137 -20.84 1.17 -15.02
N PHE A 138 -20.10 1.07 -13.91
CA PHE A 138 -19.63 -0.19 -13.34
C PHE A 138 -20.63 -0.85 -12.40
N ARG A 139 -21.67 -0.12 -11.98
CA ARG A 139 -22.71 -0.60 -11.03
C ARG A 139 -23.39 -1.89 -11.48
N LEU A 140 -23.83 -1.97 -12.74
CA LEU A 140 -24.51 -3.16 -13.26
C LEU A 140 -23.60 -4.37 -13.29
N VAL A 141 -22.34 -4.19 -13.67
CA VAL A 141 -21.33 -5.26 -13.67
C VAL A 141 -21.11 -5.81 -12.26
N LEU A 142 -20.96 -4.92 -11.28
CA LEU A 142 -20.77 -5.29 -9.89
C LEU A 142 -22.01 -5.96 -9.29
N LYS A 143 -23.20 -5.46 -9.63
CA LYS A 143 -24.49 -6.07 -9.25
C LYS A 143 -24.60 -7.49 -9.78
N SER A 144 -24.31 -7.73 -11.06
CA SER A 144 -24.32 -9.06 -11.66
C SER A 144 -23.33 -10.01 -10.98
N HIS A 145 -22.14 -9.52 -10.64
CA HIS A 145 -21.14 -10.29 -9.90
C HIS A 145 -21.65 -10.73 -8.52
N LEU A 146 -22.25 -9.82 -7.76
CA LEU A 146 -22.81 -10.13 -6.44
C LEU A 146 -23.98 -11.14 -6.53
N HIS A 147 -24.82 -11.02 -7.55
CA HIS A 147 -25.94 -11.96 -7.78
C HIS A 147 -25.45 -13.35 -8.21
N ALA A 148 -24.34 -13.46 -8.93
CA ALA A 148 -23.76 -14.74 -9.36
C ALA A 148 -23.18 -15.54 -8.19
N ALA A 149 -22.85 -14.89 -7.06
CA ALA A 149 -22.23 -15.52 -5.90
C ALA A 149 -22.89 -15.05 -4.58
N PRO A 150 -24.19 -15.33 -4.35
CA PRO A 150 -24.96 -14.78 -3.23
C PRO A 150 -24.52 -15.29 -1.85
N ARG A 151 -23.71 -16.35 -1.80
CA ARG A 151 -23.22 -16.93 -0.54
C ARG A 151 -21.82 -16.43 -0.16
N ASN A 152 -21.20 -15.63 -1.00
CA ASN A 152 -19.88 -15.11 -0.71
C ASN A 152 -19.93 -14.13 0.47
N ARG A 153 -18.96 -14.26 1.37
CA ARG A 153 -18.71 -13.26 2.41
C ARG A 153 -17.87 -12.10 1.86
N TYR A 154 -16.80 -12.43 1.13
CA TYR A 154 -15.92 -11.42 0.54
C TYR A 154 -16.38 -11.07 -0.88
N LEU A 155 -16.13 -9.84 -1.29
CA LEU A 155 -16.48 -9.38 -2.65
C LEU A 155 -15.85 -10.26 -3.73
N PHE A 156 -14.64 -10.75 -3.49
CA PHE A 156 -13.93 -11.69 -4.36
C PHE A 156 -13.46 -12.90 -3.56
N GLU A 157 -13.95 -14.06 -3.91
CA GLU A 157 -13.58 -15.32 -3.25
C GLU A 157 -12.95 -16.32 -4.21
N THR A 158 -12.10 -17.16 -3.64
CA THR A 158 -11.56 -18.33 -4.32
C THR A 158 -12.57 -19.47 -4.33
N ARG A 159 -12.35 -20.51 -5.13
CA ARG A 159 -13.16 -21.74 -5.12
C ARG A 159 -13.20 -22.45 -3.77
N ARG A 160 -12.35 -22.07 -2.82
CA ARG A 160 -12.31 -22.61 -1.45
C ARG A 160 -13.07 -21.74 -0.45
N PHE A 161 -13.91 -20.84 -0.92
CA PHE A 161 -14.75 -19.95 -0.11
C PHE A 161 -13.94 -19.04 0.84
N GLY A 162 -12.77 -18.61 0.42
CA GLY A 162 -11.93 -17.65 1.16
C GLY A 162 -11.45 -16.51 0.26
N PRO A 163 -11.02 -15.39 0.86
CA PRO A 163 -10.58 -14.24 0.09
C PRO A 163 -9.34 -14.56 -0.75
N PHE A 164 -9.13 -13.82 -1.82
CA PHE A 164 -7.88 -13.85 -2.55
C PHE A 164 -6.72 -13.39 -1.67
N THR A 165 -5.53 -13.95 -1.89
CA THR A 165 -4.30 -13.40 -1.31
C THR A 165 -3.79 -12.26 -2.17
N THR A 166 -3.09 -11.30 -1.56
CA THR A 166 -2.43 -10.20 -2.28
C THR A 166 -1.46 -10.70 -3.34
N ARG A 167 -0.77 -11.82 -3.05
CA ARG A 167 0.13 -12.50 -4.00
C ARG A 167 -0.63 -13.04 -5.22
N ARG A 168 -1.82 -13.62 -5.01
CA ARG A 168 -2.65 -14.13 -6.12
C ARG A 168 -3.09 -12.99 -7.04
N ILE A 169 -3.51 -11.86 -6.49
CA ILE A 169 -3.88 -10.68 -7.29
C ILE A 169 -2.68 -10.17 -8.10
N GLN A 170 -1.49 -10.11 -7.49
CA GLN A 170 -0.27 -9.74 -8.23
C GLN A 170 0.01 -10.69 -9.40
N GLN A 171 -0.19 -12.01 -9.22
CA GLN A 171 -0.04 -12.99 -10.29
C GLN A 171 -1.05 -12.79 -11.42
N ILE A 172 -2.31 -12.45 -11.10
CA ILE A 172 -3.36 -12.14 -12.08
C ILE A 172 -2.95 -10.91 -12.90
N VAL A 173 -2.53 -9.82 -12.25
CA VAL A 173 -2.04 -8.61 -12.92
C VAL A 173 -0.84 -8.91 -13.83
N GLN A 174 0.14 -9.67 -13.33
CA GLN A 174 1.33 -10.03 -14.10
C GLN A 174 1.00 -10.94 -15.28
N GLY A 175 0.06 -11.88 -15.10
CA GLY A 175 -0.44 -12.73 -16.19
C GLY A 175 -1.03 -11.88 -17.31
N ALA A 176 -1.99 -11.03 -17.00
CA ALA A 176 -2.62 -10.13 -17.96
C ALA A 176 -1.62 -9.19 -18.65
N ALA A 177 -0.65 -8.64 -17.89
CA ALA A 177 0.38 -7.77 -18.45
C ALA A 177 1.37 -8.49 -19.39
N ARG A 178 1.55 -9.80 -19.26
CA ARG A 178 2.40 -10.60 -20.18
C ARG A 178 1.67 -10.95 -21.47
N SER A 179 0.35 -11.03 -21.42
CA SER A 179 -0.50 -11.37 -22.57
C SER A 179 -0.90 -10.12 -23.38
N ALA A 180 -0.67 -8.91 -22.86
CA ALA A 180 -0.98 -7.62 -23.49
C ALA A 180 0.15 -7.13 -24.40
#